data_6eab90a3ee5af3f99935e6ff397d3013
#
_entry.id   6eab90a3ee5af3f99935e6ff397d3013
#
_cell.length_a   1.000
_cell.length_b   1.000
_cell.length_c   1.000
_cell.angle_alpha   90.00
_cell.angle_beta   90.00
_cell.angle_gamma   90.00
#
_symmetry.space_group_name_H-M   'P 1'
#
loop_
_entity.id
_entity.type
_entity.pdbx_description
1 polymer ?
#
loop_
_entity_poly.entity_id
_entity_poly.type
_entity_poly.pdbx_seq_one_letter_code
_entity_poly.pdbx_strand_id
1 'polypeptide(L)'
;LRREGLSKTNLLSLVMGMMIILFFILMYLNFSSNLFYENVYANILFIIIVYSYLLFGCAFAGFLLYSILYLAIPKKKQYDFIIIHGAGLKEGRKLTPLLKQRVDKAVEAFKQSENPNIKIIASGGKGSDEEISEAQAIANYLVEEAEIPIDKIILEDKSTTTYENLQYSKVCGESEVDSPRFLFVTNNYHVYRTSAYAKKIGLVGDGLGCRTARYYIPSALIREFIALCLRIKWVFVAFYLLLIVALLVSYRHLIF
;
A
#
# COMPACT_ATOMS: atom_id res chain seq x y z
N LEU A 1 -10.75 -7.04 15.41
CA LEU A 1 -11.34 -8.40 15.32
C LEU A 1 -12.87 -8.38 15.44
N ARG A 2 -13.48 -7.65 16.40
CA ARG A 2 -14.95 -7.62 16.58
C ARG A 2 -15.75 -7.09 15.38
N ARG A 3 -15.17 -6.20 14.53
CA ARG A 3 -15.86 -5.57 13.40
C ARG A 3 -15.49 -6.17 12.03
N GLU A 4 -14.36 -6.85 11.93
CA GLU A 4 -13.81 -7.36 10.64
C GLU A 4 -13.84 -8.89 10.53
N GLY A 5 -14.18 -9.60 11.62
CA GLY A 5 -14.12 -11.06 11.68
C GLY A 5 -12.69 -11.62 11.76
N LEU A 6 -12.59 -12.95 11.88
CA LEU A 6 -11.34 -13.71 11.95
C LEU A 6 -10.83 -14.01 10.52
N SER A 7 -10.21 -13.03 9.87
CA SER A 7 -9.46 -13.27 8.63
C SER A 7 -7.95 -13.29 8.91
N LYS A 8 -7.17 -13.99 8.07
CA LYS A 8 -5.70 -14.04 8.17
C LYS A 8 -5.08 -12.63 8.15
N THR A 9 -5.69 -11.71 7.43
CA THR A 9 -5.25 -10.30 7.32
C THR A 9 -5.51 -9.50 8.59
N ASN A 10 -6.62 -9.79 9.28
CA ASN A 10 -7.00 -9.08 10.52
C ASN A 10 -6.21 -9.56 11.74
N LEU A 11 -5.71 -10.82 11.71
CA LEU A 11 -4.78 -11.36 12.71
C LEU A 11 -3.40 -10.72 12.65
N LEU A 12 -3.02 -10.13 11.52
CA LEU A 12 -1.68 -9.57 11.30
C LEU A 12 -1.30 -8.49 12.32
N SER A 13 -2.23 -7.57 12.61
CA SER A 13 -2.03 -6.52 13.62
C SER A 13 -1.87 -7.07 15.03
N LEU A 14 -2.63 -8.13 15.35
CA LEU A 14 -2.54 -8.80 16.64
C LEU A 14 -1.18 -9.49 16.80
N VAL A 15 -0.75 -10.26 15.79
CA VAL A 15 0.56 -10.93 15.79
C VAL A 15 1.69 -9.92 15.95
N MET A 16 1.66 -8.81 15.21
CA MET A 16 2.67 -7.77 15.32
C MET A 16 2.68 -7.13 16.71
N GLY A 17 1.52 -6.85 17.31
CA GLY A 17 1.42 -6.35 18.67
C GLY A 17 2.00 -7.33 19.69
N MET A 18 1.69 -8.63 19.58
CA MET A 18 2.26 -9.66 20.45
C MET A 18 3.79 -9.76 20.30
N MET A 19 4.31 -9.70 19.09
CA MET A 19 5.76 -9.70 18.85
C MET A 19 6.45 -8.50 19.52
N ILE A 20 5.87 -7.30 19.44
CA ILE A 20 6.40 -6.10 20.11
C ILE A 20 6.42 -6.30 21.63
N ILE A 21 5.33 -6.78 22.22
CA ILE A 21 5.25 -7.03 23.66
C ILE A 21 6.30 -8.08 24.07
N LEU A 22 6.40 -9.18 23.34
CA LEU A 22 7.39 -10.23 23.59
C LEU A 22 8.83 -9.68 23.56
N PHE A 23 9.13 -8.82 22.59
CA PHE A 23 10.45 -8.17 22.48
C PHE A 23 10.77 -7.36 23.74
N PHE A 24 9.86 -6.52 24.22
CA PHE A 24 10.10 -5.75 25.44
C PHE A 24 10.22 -6.62 26.69
N ILE A 25 9.49 -7.73 26.76
CA ILE A 25 9.65 -8.72 27.83
C ILE A 25 11.06 -9.33 27.78
N LEU A 26 11.52 -9.76 26.60
CA LEU A 26 12.87 -10.31 26.43
C LEU A 26 13.96 -9.30 26.79
N MET A 27 13.80 -8.04 26.38
CA MET A 27 14.71 -6.95 26.75
C MET A 27 14.76 -6.75 28.27
N TYR A 28 13.59 -6.71 28.94
CA TYR A 28 13.51 -6.57 30.38
C TYR A 28 14.17 -7.75 31.12
N LEU A 29 13.89 -8.98 30.70
CA LEU A 29 14.48 -10.19 31.30
C LEU A 29 16.00 -10.21 31.12
N ASN A 30 16.51 -9.85 29.94
CA ASN A 30 17.94 -9.76 29.73
C ASN A 30 18.62 -8.70 30.59
N PHE A 31 17.96 -7.53 30.74
CA PHE A 31 18.49 -6.45 31.59
C PHE A 31 18.48 -6.81 33.07
N SER A 32 17.45 -7.49 33.56
CA SER A 32 17.29 -7.80 35.00
C SER A 32 18.05 -9.04 35.46
N SER A 33 18.22 -10.04 34.61
CA SER A 33 18.80 -11.34 34.97
C SER A 33 19.99 -11.80 34.13
N ASN A 34 20.45 -10.96 33.18
CA ASN A 34 21.49 -11.33 32.21
C ASN A 34 21.21 -12.66 31.47
N LEU A 35 19.92 -12.92 31.17
CA LEU A 35 19.38 -14.20 30.71
C LEU A 35 20.17 -14.82 29.55
N PHE A 36 20.69 -14.00 28.64
CA PHE A 36 21.40 -14.47 27.45
C PHE A 36 22.93 -14.34 27.53
N TYR A 37 23.46 -13.78 28.64
CA TYR A 37 24.91 -13.46 28.73
C TYR A 37 25.78 -14.67 28.92
N GLU A 38 25.34 -15.68 29.68
CA GLU A 38 26.13 -16.86 30.01
C GLU A 38 26.35 -17.83 28.84
N ASN A 39 25.44 -17.82 27.86
CA ASN A 39 25.52 -18.69 26.70
C ASN A 39 25.79 -17.89 25.43
N VAL A 40 26.93 -18.11 24.80
CA VAL A 40 27.37 -17.40 23.58
C VAL A 40 26.34 -17.45 22.47
N TYR A 41 25.76 -18.63 22.21
CA TYR A 41 24.77 -18.78 21.15
C TYR A 41 23.48 -18.06 21.45
N ALA A 42 23.04 -18.10 22.73
CA ALA A 42 21.86 -17.35 23.19
C ALA A 42 22.09 -15.84 23.07
N ASN A 43 23.29 -15.35 23.40
CA ASN A 43 23.65 -13.95 23.25
C ASN A 43 23.65 -13.51 21.77
N ILE A 44 24.27 -14.30 20.89
CA ILE A 44 24.26 -14.03 19.45
C ILE A 44 22.81 -13.97 18.91
N LEU A 45 21.95 -14.92 19.29
CA LEU A 45 20.56 -14.91 18.91
C LEU A 45 19.82 -13.66 19.41
N PHE A 46 20.05 -13.26 20.67
CA PHE A 46 19.49 -12.06 21.25
C PHE A 46 19.90 -10.80 20.47
N ILE A 47 21.20 -10.68 20.13
CA ILE A 47 21.72 -9.58 19.31
C ILE A 47 21.03 -9.55 17.95
N ILE A 48 20.86 -10.67 17.27
CA ILE A 48 20.16 -10.74 15.99
C ILE A 48 18.71 -10.27 16.15
N ILE A 49 18.01 -10.66 17.21
CA ILE A 49 16.65 -10.21 17.50
C ILE A 49 16.62 -8.68 17.68
N VAL A 50 17.50 -8.12 18.49
CA VAL A 50 17.57 -6.66 18.73
C VAL A 50 17.80 -5.90 17.44
N TYR A 51 18.80 -6.29 16.65
CA TYR A 51 19.11 -5.64 15.37
C TYR A 51 17.97 -5.80 14.35
N SER A 52 17.24 -6.93 14.37
CA SER A 52 16.07 -7.12 13.54
C SER A 52 14.95 -6.13 13.91
N TYR A 53 14.67 -5.96 15.19
CA TYR A 53 13.68 -4.98 15.63
C TYR A 53 14.05 -3.54 15.29
N LEU A 54 15.34 -3.18 15.45
CA LEU A 54 15.82 -1.86 15.05
C LEU A 54 15.68 -1.66 13.54
N LEU A 55 16.12 -2.63 12.74
CA LEU A 55 16.03 -2.56 11.28
C LEU A 55 14.60 -2.40 10.78
N PHE A 56 13.71 -3.32 11.19
CA PHE A 56 12.31 -3.26 10.76
C PHE A 56 11.57 -2.08 11.36
N GLY A 57 11.87 -1.68 12.60
CA GLY A 57 11.32 -0.50 13.24
C GLY A 57 11.69 0.79 12.51
N CYS A 58 12.97 0.98 12.19
CA CYS A 58 13.42 2.13 11.39
C CYS A 58 12.84 2.13 9.99
N ALA A 59 12.79 0.96 9.33
CA ALA A 59 12.18 0.82 8.00
C ALA A 59 10.68 1.16 8.03
N PHE A 60 9.95 0.72 9.06
CA PHE A 60 8.54 1.02 9.23
C PHE A 60 8.29 2.51 9.52
N ALA A 61 9.10 3.11 10.41
CA ALA A 61 9.04 4.54 10.68
C ALA A 61 9.32 5.36 9.42
N GLY A 62 10.34 5.01 8.65
CA GLY A 62 10.65 5.63 7.35
C GLY A 62 9.51 5.49 6.34
N PHE A 63 8.89 4.31 6.26
CA PHE A 63 7.72 4.07 5.42
C PHE A 63 6.54 4.96 5.82
N LEU A 64 6.23 5.08 7.13
CA LEU A 64 5.16 5.94 7.62
C LEU A 64 5.44 7.42 7.32
N LEU A 65 6.64 7.89 7.65
CA LEU A 65 7.06 9.27 7.39
C LEU A 65 6.94 9.62 5.91
N TYR A 66 7.47 8.78 5.03
CA TYR A 66 7.38 8.99 3.59
C TYR A 66 5.91 9.01 3.11
N SER A 67 5.08 8.08 3.61
CA SER A 67 3.65 8.01 3.25
C SER A 67 2.90 9.28 3.65
N ILE A 68 3.18 9.81 4.85
CA ILE A 68 2.58 11.07 5.34
C ILE A 68 3.05 12.25 4.50
N LEU A 69 4.36 12.38 4.27
CA LEU A 69 4.92 13.48 3.47
C LEU A 69 4.39 13.46 2.04
N TYR A 70 4.29 12.28 1.42
CA TYR A 70 3.76 12.16 0.06
C TYR A 70 2.29 12.63 -0.05
N LEU A 71 1.47 12.31 0.96
CA LEU A 71 0.07 12.76 1.02
C LEU A 71 -0.06 14.26 1.24
N ALA A 72 0.91 14.88 1.91
CA ALA A 72 0.94 16.32 2.18
C ALA A 72 1.35 17.17 0.96
N ILE A 73 1.98 16.57 -0.07
CA ILE A 73 2.39 17.31 -1.27
C ILE A 73 1.13 17.80 -2.01
N PRO A 74 1.02 19.12 -2.28
CA PRO A 74 -0.08 19.67 -3.06
C PRO A 74 -0.14 19.05 -4.46
N LYS A 75 -1.32 18.66 -4.90
CA LYS A 75 -1.53 18.12 -6.24
C LYS A 75 -1.73 19.25 -7.23
N LYS A 76 -1.30 19.03 -8.48
CA LYS A 76 -1.56 19.97 -9.57
C LYS A 76 -3.06 19.98 -9.88
N LYS A 77 -3.53 21.02 -10.54
CA LYS A 77 -4.95 21.12 -10.94
C LYS A 77 -5.19 20.77 -12.40
N GLN A 78 -4.11 20.49 -13.14
CA GLN A 78 -4.15 20.18 -14.57
C GLN A 78 -3.70 18.74 -14.80
N TYR A 79 -4.66 17.84 -14.87
CA TYR A 79 -4.52 16.46 -15.31
C TYR A 79 -5.40 16.22 -16.52
N ASP A 80 -5.04 15.27 -17.37
CA ASP A 80 -5.85 14.85 -18.51
C ASP A 80 -6.79 13.72 -18.10
N PHE A 81 -6.34 12.86 -17.20
CA PHE A 81 -7.10 11.70 -16.74
C PHE A 81 -7.06 11.55 -15.23
N ILE A 82 -8.20 11.12 -14.67
CA ILE A 82 -8.31 10.64 -13.28
C ILE A 82 -8.52 9.14 -13.33
N ILE A 83 -7.58 8.35 -12.80
CA ILE A 83 -7.70 6.89 -12.70
C ILE A 83 -8.32 6.54 -11.34
N ILE A 84 -9.44 5.81 -11.35
CA ILE A 84 -10.03 5.25 -10.14
C ILE A 84 -9.65 3.78 -10.05
N HIS A 85 -8.84 3.43 -9.04
CA HIS A 85 -8.47 2.04 -8.81
C HIS A 85 -9.59 1.23 -8.17
N GLY A 86 -9.85 0.05 -8.67
CA GLY A 86 -10.75 -0.94 -8.06
C GLY A 86 -10.33 -1.34 -6.63
N ALA A 87 -11.29 -1.81 -5.84
CA ALA A 87 -11.11 -2.26 -4.45
C ALA A 87 -12.12 -3.34 -4.03
N GLY A 88 -12.59 -4.14 -4.98
CA GLY A 88 -13.60 -5.17 -4.78
C GLY A 88 -15.03 -4.65 -4.75
N LEU A 89 -15.97 -5.53 -5.13
CA LEU A 89 -17.40 -5.27 -5.07
C LEU A 89 -18.06 -5.95 -3.89
N LYS A 90 -19.18 -5.43 -3.46
CA LYS A 90 -20.08 -6.05 -2.49
C LYS A 90 -21.27 -6.66 -3.27
N GLU A 91 -21.64 -7.87 -2.91
CA GLU A 91 -22.76 -8.58 -3.56
C GLU A 91 -22.58 -8.66 -5.09
N GLY A 92 -21.33 -8.74 -5.56
CA GLY A 92 -20.98 -8.88 -6.97
C GLY A 92 -21.22 -7.68 -7.87
N ARG A 93 -21.89 -6.63 -7.38
CA ARG A 93 -22.30 -5.47 -8.20
C ARG A 93 -22.13 -4.11 -7.53
N LYS A 94 -22.23 -4.05 -6.21
CA LYS A 94 -22.24 -2.77 -5.47
C LYS A 94 -20.84 -2.35 -5.08
N LEU A 95 -20.59 -1.05 -5.08
CA LEU A 95 -19.33 -0.52 -4.57
C LEU A 95 -19.15 -0.87 -3.09
N THR A 96 -17.97 -1.39 -2.74
CA THR A 96 -17.56 -1.48 -1.33
C THR A 96 -17.41 -0.07 -0.74
N PRO A 97 -17.50 0.09 0.60
CA PRO A 97 -17.23 1.39 1.23
C PRO A 97 -15.85 1.97 0.88
N LEU A 98 -14.84 1.12 0.67
CA LEU A 98 -13.50 1.53 0.23
C LEU A 98 -13.51 2.07 -1.20
N LEU A 99 -14.18 1.37 -2.11
CA LEU A 99 -14.28 1.77 -3.51
C LEU A 99 -15.11 3.04 -3.65
N LYS A 100 -16.24 3.15 -2.93
CA LYS A 100 -17.05 4.35 -2.91
C LYS A 100 -16.24 5.59 -2.51
N GLN A 101 -15.40 5.50 -1.46
CA GLN A 101 -14.56 6.62 -1.04
C GLN A 101 -13.54 7.05 -2.12
N ARG A 102 -13.05 6.10 -2.94
CA ARG A 102 -12.19 6.42 -4.09
C ARG A 102 -12.98 7.16 -5.17
N VAL A 103 -14.16 6.66 -5.49
CA VAL A 103 -15.03 7.29 -6.50
C VAL A 103 -15.42 8.70 -6.06
N ASP A 104 -15.91 8.88 -4.83
CA ASP A 104 -16.29 10.19 -4.30
C ASP A 104 -15.12 11.18 -4.33
N LYS A 105 -13.89 10.71 -4.00
CA LYS A 105 -12.68 11.55 -4.07
C LYS A 105 -12.26 11.89 -5.50
N ALA A 106 -12.47 10.99 -6.44
CA ALA A 106 -12.23 11.25 -7.85
C ALA A 106 -13.23 12.26 -8.43
N VAL A 107 -14.50 12.15 -8.05
CA VAL A 107 -15.55 13.11 -8.42
C VAL A 107 -15.24 14.51 -7.89
N GLU A 108 -14.78 14.61 -6.63
CA GLU A 108 -14.31 15.88 -6.06
C GLU A 108 -13.17 16.48 -6.90
N ALA A 109 -12.16 15.66 -7.25
CA ALA A 109 -11.04 16.10 -8.06
C ALA A 109 -11.47 16.48 -9.49
N PHE A 110 -12.39 15.74 -10.09
CA PHE A 110 -12.97 16.05 -11.41
C PHE A 110 -13.68 17.40 -11.41
N LYS A 111 -14.52 17.68 -10.42
CA LYS A 111 -15.24 18.96 -10.29
C LYS A 111 -14.32 20.15 -9.98
N GLN A 112 -13.15 19.90 -9.38
CA GLN A 112 -12.15 20.94 -9.06
C GLN A 112 -11.12 21.14 -10.17
N SER A 113 -11.16 20.31 -11.23
CA SER A 113 -10.18 20.39 -12.33
C SER A 113 -10.36 21.68 -13.13
N GLU A 114 -9.22 22.26 -13.50
CA GLU A 114 -9.17 23.41 -14.43
C GLU A 114 -9.14 22.97 -15.90
N ASN A 115 -9.02 21.66 -16.18
CA ASN A 115 -9.02 21.11 -17.53
C ASN A 115 -10.46 20.71 -17.92
N PRO A 116 -11.11 21.40 -18.87
CA PRO A 116 -12.48 21.07 -19.27
C PRO A 116 -12.58 19.74 -20.03
N ASN A 117 -11.45 19.25 -20.55
CA ASN A 117 -11.38 18.01 -21.32
C ASN A 117 -10.99 16.79 -20.46
N ILE A 118 -10.83 16.98 -19.13
CA ILE A 118 -10.47 15.88 -18.22
C ILE A 118 -11.49 14.74 -18.33
N LYS A 119 -10.96 13.49 -18.33
CA LYS A 119 -11.78 12.27 -18.30
C LYS A 119 -11.44 11.41 -17.09
N ILE A 120 -12.36 10.54 -16.74
CA ILE A 120 -12.18 9.54 -15.67
C ILE A 120 -11.96 8.17 -16.30
N ILE A 121 -10.92 7.48 -15.90
CA ILE A 121 -10.69 6.08 -16.24
C ILE A 121 -11.12 5.23 -15.05
N ALA A 122 -12.25 4.54 -15.20
CA ALA A 122 -12.70 3.54 -14.24
C ALA A 122 -11.92 2.25 -14.48
N SER A 123 -11.05 1.86 -13.52
CA SER A 123 -10.12 0.76 -13.71
C SER A 123 -10.31 -0.34 -12.67
N GLY A 124 -10.48 -1.56 -13.16
CA GLY A 124 -10.66 -2.78 -12.37
C GLY A 124 -11.45 -3.84 -13.13
N GLY A 125 -10.87 -5.02 -13.27
CA GLY A 125 -11.48 -6.16 -13.92
C GLY A 125 -12.59 -6.81 -13.07
N LYS A 126 -13.02 -7.98 -13.50
CA LYS A 126 -14.05 -8.78 -12.82
C LYS A 126 -13.39 -9.83 -11.95
N GLY A 127 -13.65 -9.81 -10.65
CA GLY A 127 -13.27 -10.86 -9.71
C GLY A 127 -14.10 -12.14 -9.90
N SER A 128 -13.64 -13.26 -9.36
CA SER A 128 -14.30 -14.56 -9.49
C SER A 128 -15.67 -14.62 -8.79
N ASP A 129 -15.90 -13.79 -7.81
CA ASP A 129 -17.13 -13.65 -7.01
C ASP A 129 -17.95 -12.42 -7.41
N GLU A 130 -17.59 -11.75 -8.50
CA GLU A 130 -18.26 -10.55 -9.00
C GLU A 130 -19.14 -10.88 -10.22
N GLU A 131 -20.25 -10.16 -10.37
CA GLU A 131 -21.17 -10.30 -11.51
C GLU A 131 -20.79 -9.39 -12.67
N ILE A 132 -20.27 -8.20 -12.35
CA ILE A 132 -19.77 -7.20 -13.31
C ILE A 132 -18.32 -6.84 -12.93
N SER A 133 -17.59 -6.16 -13.83
CA SER A 133 -16.26 -5.64 -13.51
C SER A 133 -16.35 -4.46 -12.52
N GLU A 134 -15.29 -4.26 -11.73
CA GLU A 134 -15.19 -3.09 -10.86
C GLU A 134 -15.28 -1.78 -11.67
N ALA A 135 -14.67 -1.74 -12.85
CA ALA A 135 -14.76 -0.62 -13.79
C ALA A 135 -16.21 -0.31 -14.17
N GLN A 136 -17.01 -1.33 -14.47
CA GLN A 136 -18.43 -1.14 -14.81
C GLN A 136 -19.24 -0.63 -13.60
N ALA A 137 -18.99 -1.16 -12.40
CA ALA A 137 -19.67 -0.70 -11.19
C ALA A 137 -19.31 0.77 -10.86
N ILE A 138 -18.04 1.15 -11.05
CA ILE A 138 -17.59 2.55 -10.91
C ILE A 138 -18.31 3.44 -11.92
N ALA A 139 -18.36 3.04 -13.20
CA ALA A 139 -19.00 3.84 -14.25
C ALA A 139 -20.51 4.03 -14.00
N ASN A 140 -21.20 2.97 -13.60
CA ASN A 140 -22.62 3.06 -13.24
C ASN A 140 -22.83 4.10 -12.12
N TYR A 141 -22.03 4.04 -11.06
CA TYR A 141 -22.11 5.02 -9.97
C TYR A 141 -21.78 6.45 -10.41
N LEU A 142 -20.78 6.62 -11.28
CA LEU A 142 -20.41 7.94 -11.81
C LEU A 142 -21.56 8.58 -12.61
N VAL A 143 -22.27 7.77 -13.42
CA VAL A 143 -23.40 8.26 -14.24
C VAL A 143 -24.65 8.47 -13.39
N GLU A 144 -25.05 7.46 -12.60
CA GLU A 144 -26.34 7.43 -11.91
C GLU A 144 -26.36 8.31 -10.66
N GLU A 145 -25.26 8.35 -9.89
CA GLU A 145 -25.23 9.03 -8.58
C GLU A 145 -24.41 10.33 -8.60
N ALA A 146 -23.33 10.37 -9.40
CA ALA A 146 -22.45 11.54 -9.47
C ALA A 146 -22.76 12.48 -10.65
N GLU A 147 -23.66 12.09 -11.54
CA GLU A 147 -24.10 12.84 -12.73
C GLU A 147 -22.94 13.22 -13.68
N ILE A 148 -21.93 12.35 -13.77
CA ILE A 148 -20.82 12.53 -14.69
C ILE A 148 -21.24 12.05 -16.10
N PRO A 149 -21.08 12.88 -17.14
CA PRO A 149 -21.42 12.49 -18.51
C PRO A 149 -20.64 11.25 -18.97
N ILE A 150 -21.31 10.33 -19.66
CA ILE A 150 -20.72 9.06 -20.10
C ILE A 150 -19.53 9.23 -21.05
N ASP A 151 -19.52 10.28 -21.87
CA ASP A 151 -18.41 10.64 -22.76
C ASP A 151 -17.14 11.08 -22.02
N LYS A 152 -17.25 11.36 -20.71
CA LYS A 152 -16.12 11.65 -19.81
C LYS A 152 -15.58 10.41 -19.10
N ILE A 153 -16.13 9.22 -19.34
CA ILE A 153 -15.77 7.99 -18.65
C ILE A 153 -15.17 6.99 -19.63
N ILE A 154 -13.99 6.47 -19.29
CA ILE A 154 -13.30 5.39 -20.02
C ILE A 154 -13.31 4.16 -19.11
N LEU A 155 -13.68 3.01 -19.67
CA LEU A 155 -13.67 1.73 -18.96
C LEU A 155 -12.35 1.00 -19.21
N GLU A 156 -11.69 0.59 -18.14
CA GLU A 156 -10.58 -0.35 -18.15
C GLU A 156 -10.97 -1.55 -17.27
N ASP A 157 -11.48 -2.61 -17.87
CA ASP A 157 -12.11 -3.76 -17.22
C ASP A 157 -11.29 -5.05 -17.28
N LYS A 158 -10.01 -4.97 -17.67
CA LYS A 158 -9.15 -6.15 -17.88
C LYS A 158 -8.15 -6.39 -16.75
N SER A 159 -7.85 -5.37 -15.96
CA SER A 159 -6.84 -5.44 -14.91
C SER A 159 -7.28 -6.29 -13.72
N THR A 160 -6.34 -7.08 -13.18
CA THR A 160 -6.53 -7.94 -12.01
C THR A 160 -5.62 -7.55 -10.85
N THR A 161 -4.67 -6.67 -11.10
CA THR A 161 -3.69 -6.20 -10.11
C THR A 161 -3.54 -4.69 -10.15
N THR A 162 -3.07 -4.10 -9.03
CA THR A 162 -2.78 -2.65 -8.99
C THR A 162 -1.77 -2.20 -10.06
N TYR A 163 -0.83 -3.07 -10.41
CA TYR A 163 0.14 -2.79 -11.47
C TYR A 163 -0.55 -2.71 -12.83
N GLU A 164 -1.40 -3.66 -13.14
CA GLU A 164 -2.19 -3.70 -14.39
C GLU A 164 -3.20 -2.55 -14.47
N ASN A 165 -3.85 -2.19 -13.36
CA ASN A 165 -4.73 -1.02 -13.33
C ASN A 165 -4.03 0.22 -13.87
N LEU A 166 -2.81 0.50 -13.39
CA LEU A 166 -2.03 1.64 -13.88
C LEU A 166 -1.55 1.45 -15.31
N GLN A 167 -1.07 0.24 -15.66
CA GLN A 167 -0.51 -0.04 -16.97
C GLN A 167 -1.57 0.07 -18.07
N TYR A 168 -2.73 -0.53 -17.86
CA TYR A 168 -3.80 -0.49 -18.86
C TYR A 168 -4.48 0.88 -18.91
N SER A 169 -4.67 1.54 -17.76
CA SER A 169 -5.14 2.93 -17.74
C SER A 169 -4.19 3.89 -18.47
N LYS A 170 -2.86 3.66 -18.36
CA LYS A 170 -1.87 4.43 -19.10
C LYS A 170 -2.07 4.25 -20.60
N VAL A 171 -2.24 3.01 -21.06
CA VAL A 171 -2.51 2.72 -22.51
C VAL A 171 -3.80 3.41 -22.96
N CYS A 172 -4.88 3.35 -22.15
CA CYS A 172 -6.13 4.05 -22.47
C CYS A 172 -5.92 5.57 -22.62
N GLY A 173 -5.17 6.19 -21.72
CA GLY A 173 -4.92 7.64 -21.81
C GLY A 173 -3.99 8.02 -22.96
N GLU A 174 -2.94 7.26 -23.22
CA GLU A 174 -1.99 7.48 -24.33
C GLU A 174 -2.63 7.27 -25.72
N SER A 175 -3.74 6.54 -25.80
CA SER A 175 -4.51 6.41 -27.05
C SER A 175 -5.36 7.65 -27.38
N GLU A 176 -5.61 8.54 -26.40
CA GLU A 176 -6.42 9.74 -26.60
C GLU A 176 -5.61 11.04 -26.60
N VAL A 177 -4.52 11.08 -25.83
CA VAL A 177 -3.70 12.29 -25.63
C VAL A 177 -2.22 11.93 -25.69
N ASP A 178 -1.42 12.69 -26.41
CA ASP A 178 0.03 12.56 -26.40
C ASP A 178 0.62 13.02 -25.07
N SER A 179 1.40 12.13 -24.41
CA SER A 179 2.07 12.40 -23.14
C SER A 179 1.12 12.85 -22.00
N PRO A 180 0.05 12.10 -21.73
CA PRO A 180 -0.99 12.50 -20.78
C PRO A 180 -0.47 12.54 -19.32
N ARG A 181 -1.10 13.40 -18.55
CA ARG A 181 -0.87 13.49 -17.10
C ARG A 181 -2.03 12.88 -16.34
N PHE A 182 -1.70 11.99 -15.39
CA PHE A 182 -2.69 11.22 -14.66
C PHE A 182 -2.76 11.64 -13.18
N LEU A 183 -3.97 11.64 -12.65
CA LEU A 183 -4.24 11.65 -11.21
C LEU A 183 -4.82 10.30 -10.83
N PHE A 184 -4.05 9.43 -10.15
CA PHE A 184 -4.57 8.13 -9.75
C PHE A 184 -5.08 8.17 -8.30
N VAL A 185 -6.35 7.79 -8.13
CA VAL A 185 -7.07 7.85 -6.85
C VAL A 185 -7.11 6.49 -6.19
N THR A 186 -6.62 6.43 -4.95
CA THR A 186 -6.63 5.24 -4.12
C THR A 186 -6.71 5.61 -2.63
N ASN A 187 -6.75 4.63 -1.73
CA ASN A 187 -6.76 4.90 -0.30
C ASN A 187 -5.41 5.40 0.22
N ASN A 188 -5.38 6.26 1.22
CA ASN A 188 -4.18 6.89 1.78
C ASN A 188 -3.05 5.90 2.06
N TYR A 189 -3.35 4.76 2.68
CA TYR A 189 -2.37 3.72 3.00
C TYR A 189 -1.74 3.07 1.76
N HIS A 190 -2.43 3.12 0.61
CA HIS A 190 -2.04 2.44 -0.63
C HIS A 190 -1.32 3.35 -1.64
N VAL A 191 -1.38 4.68 -1.45
CA VAL A 191 -0.81 5.67 -2.39
C VAL A 191 0.67 5.44 -2.64
N TYR A 192 1.45 5.11 -1.60
CA TYR A 192 2.88 4.83 -1.74
C TYR A 192 3.17 3.71 -2.75
N ARG A 193 2.53 2.55 -2.61
CA ARG A 193 2.71 1.40 -3.51
C ARG A 193 2.27 1.72 -4.93
N THR A 194 1.12 2.38 -5.07
CA THR A 194 0.59 2.79 -6.37
C THR A 194 1.53 3.76 -7.07
N SER A 195 2.06 4.77 -6.36
CA SER A 195 3.04 5.72 -6.90
C SER A 195 4.36 5.06 -7.32
N ALA A 196 4.79 4.05 -6.55
CA ALA A 196 5.98 3.29 -6.90
C ALA A 196 5.79 2.44 -8.18
N TYR A 197 4.58 1.94 -8.44
CA TYR A 197 4.24 1.28 -9.69
C TYR A 197 4.10 2.26 -10.85
N ALA A 198 3.45 3.41 -10.63
CA ALA A 198 3.35 4.47 -11.63
C ALA A 198 4.74 4.89 -12.13
N LYS A 199 5.69 5.14 -11.21
CA LYS A 199 7.07 5.45 -11.55
C LYS A 199 7.74 4.32 -12.35
N LYS A 200 7.51 3.05 -11.97
CA LYS A 200 8.11 1.89 -12.65
C LYS A 200 7.68 1.76 -14.11
N ILE A 201 6.43 2.10 -14.43
CA ILE A 201 5.88 2.03 -15.80
C ILE A 201 6.03 3.36 -16.56
N GLY A 202 6.69 4.36 -15.98
CA GLY A 202 6.84 5.67 -16.61
C GLY A 202 5.51 6.42 -16.77
N LEU A 203 4.52 6.20 -15.88
CA LEU A 203 3.28 6.97 -15.86
C LEU A 203 3.55 8.35 -15.25
N VAL A 204 3.29 9.39 -15.99
CA VAL A 204 3.47 10.78 -15.56
C VAL A 204 2.24 11.24 -14.79
N GLY A 205 2.35 11.42 -13.50
CA GLY A 205 1.19 11.80 -12.69
C GLY A 205 1.43 11.73 -11.20
N ASP A 206 0.36 11.97 -10.45
CA ASP A 206 0.37 12.06 -9.00
C ASP A 206 -0.70 11.14 -8.38
N GLY A 207 -0.39 10.60 -7.18
CA GLY A 207 -1.33 9.82 -6.40
C GLY A 207 -2.17 10.71 -5.49
N LEU A 208 -3.48 10.54 -5.53
CA LEU A 208 -4.42 11.18 -4.62
C LEU A 208 -5.01 10.15 -3.66
N GLY A 209 -4.80 10.37 -2.37
CA GLY A 209 -5.32 9.50 -1.33
C GLY A 209 -6.74 9.88 -0.90
N CYS A 210 -7.61 8.90 -0.72
CA CYS A 210 -8.88 9.08 -0.02
C CYS A 210 -8.81 8.49 1.40
N ARG A 211 -9.67 8.99 2.28
CA ARG A 211 -9.74 8.54 3.69
C ARG A 211 -10.20 7.09 3.77
N THR A 212 -9.82 6.44 4.85
CA THR A 212 -10.19 5.05 5.15
C THR A 212 -10.67 4.98 6.60
N ALA A 213 -11.58 4.09 6.91
CA ALA A 213 -12.06 3.87 8.27
C ALA A 213 -10.87 3.58 9.20
N ARG A 214 -10.79 4.27 10.34
CA ARG A 214 -9.63 4.23 11.26
C ARG A 214 -9.28 2.82 11.74
N TYR A 215 -10.27 1.97 11.95
CA TYR A 215 -10.06 0.60 12.41
C TYR A 215 -9.32 -0.27 11.39
N TYR A 216 -9.44 0.04 10.09
CA TYR A 216 -8.80 -0.70 8.99
C TYR A 216 -7.33 -0.29 8.76
N ILE A 217 -6.96 0.93 9.15
CA ILE A 217 -5.64 1.52 8.85
C ILE A 217 -4.47 0.67 9.38
N PRO A 218 -4.46 0.16 10.64
CA PRO A 218 -3.30 -0.60 11.13
C PRO A 218 -3.00 -1.85 10.30
N SER A 219 -4.01 -2.68 10.04
CA SER A 219 -3.86 -3.89 9.23
C SER A 219 -3.44 -3.57 7.79
N ALA A 220 -3.98 -2.49 7.23
CA ALA A 220 -3.64 -2.04 5.88
C ALA A 220 -2.19 -1.57 5.79
N LEU A 221 -1.71 -0.74 6.73
CA LEU A 221 -0.33 -0.25 6.76
C LEU A 221 0.68 -1.38 6.93
N ILE A 222 0.40 -2.35 7.81
CA ILE A 222 1.28 -3.51 8.00
C ILE A 222 1.39 -4.31 6.69
N ARG A 223 0.27 -4.53 6.00
CA ARG A 223 0.25 -5.22 4.71
C ARG A 223 1.05 -4.48 3.64
N GLU A 224 0.92 -3.16 3.56
CA GLU A 224 1.71 -2.33 2.63
C GLU A 224 3.20 -2.35 2.98
N PHE A 225 3.54 -2.34 4.27
CA PHE A 225 4.92 -2.45 4.72
C PHE A 225 5.53 -3.81 4.38
N ILE A 226 4.81 -4.91 4.57
CA ILE A 226 5.25 -6.25 4.15
C ILE A 226 5.51 -6.28 2.64
N ALA A 227 4.61 -5.72 1.83
CA ALA A 227 4.80 -5.63 0.39
C ALA A 227 6.06 -4.82 0.01
N LEU A 228 6.35 -3.74 0.74
CA LEU A 228 7.59 -2.98 0.59
C LEU A 228 8.82 -3.84 0.95
N CYS A 229 8.81 -4.52 2.11
CA CYS A 229 9.92 -5.38 2.54
C CYS A 229 10.24 -6.47 1.50
N LEU A 230 9.20 -7.12 0.95
CA LEU A 230 9.36 -8.12 -0.11
C LEU A 230 9.98 -7.52 -1.39
N ARG A 231 9.65 -6.28 -1.71
CA ARG A 231 10.20 -5.58 -2.87
C ARG A 231 11.69 -5.25 -2.71
N ILE A 232 12.11 -4.88 -1.50
CA ILE A 232 13.50 -4.53 -1.18
C ILE A 232 14.24 -5.64 -0.42
N LYS A 233 13.77 -6.89 -0.52
CA LYS A 233 14.28 -8.05 0.23
C LYS A 233 15.78 -8.20 0.19
N TRP A 234 16.43 -7.88 -0.93
CA TRP A 234 17.89 -8.00 -1.09
C TRP A 234 18.67 -7.05 -0.18
N VAL A 235 18.10 -5.89 0.20
CA VAL A 235 18.70 -4.98 1.19
C VAL A 235 18.73 -5.66 2.56
N PHE A 236 17.65 -6.34 2.95
CA PHE A 236 17.60 -7.10 4.20
C PHE A 236 18.56 -8.28 4.18
N VAL A 237 18.64 -9.03 3.08
CA VAL A 237 19.61 -10.14 2.92
C VAL A 237 21.03 -9.62 3.10
N ALA A 238 21.41 -8.54 2.43
CA ALA A 238 22.73 -7.93 2.58
C ALA A 238 23.05 -7.52 4.02
N PHE A 239 22.06 -6.89 4.70
CA PHE A 239 22.20 -6.51 6.11
C PHE A 239 22.46 -7.73 7.01
N TYR A 240 21.69 -8.82 6.86
CA TYR A 240 21.88 -10.01 7.69
C TYR A 240 23.19 -10.74 7.38
N LEU A 241 23.64 -10.78 6.14
CA LEU A 241 24.95 -11.32 5.80
C LEU A 241 26.07 -10.52 6.48
N LEU A 242 26.02 -9.19 6.44
CA LEU A 242 27.00 -8.34 7.13
C LEU A 242 26.94 -8.51 8.65
N LEU A 243 25.75 -8.59 9.23
CA LEU A 243 25.56 -8.81 10.67
C LEU A 243 26.15 -10.16 11.10
N ILE A 244 25.88 -11.24 10.35
CA ILE A 244 26.44 -12.56 10.64
C ILE A 244 27.97 -12.54 10.57
N VAL A 245 28.55 -11.95 9.53
CA VAL A 245 30.03 -11.84 9.42
C VAL A 245 30.60 -11.05 10.61
N ALA A 246 29.97 -9.92 10.98
CA ALA A 246 30.43 -9.13 12.12
C ALA A 246 30.35 -9.92 13.43
N LEU A 247 29.28 -10.69 13.65
CA LEU A 247 29.17 -11.56 14.82
C LEU A 247 30.19 -12.68 14.84
N LEU A 248 30.45 -13.37 13.72
CA LEU A 248 31.47 -14.41 13.61
C LEU A 248 32.85 -13.86 13.92
N VAL A 249 33.21 -12.69 13.42
CA VAL A 249 34.48 -12.04 13.72
C VAL A 249 34.58 -11.66 15.22
N SER A 250 33.50 -11.09 15.78
CA SER A 250 33.49 -10.64 17.18
C SER A 250 33.58 -11.81 18.18
N TYR A 251 32.94 -12.92 17.88
CA TYR A 251 32.85 -14.09 18.75
C TYR A 251 33.81 -15.22 18.37
N ARG A 252 34.73 -15.00 17.40
CA ARG A 252 35.65 -16.03 16.90
C ARG A 252 36.40 -16.79 18.01
N HIS A 253 36.83 -16.09 19.08
CA HIS A 253 37.61 -16.69 20.19
C HIS A 253 36.75 -17.53 21.16
N LEU A 254 35.42 -17.47 21.04
CA LEU A 254 34.48 -18.21 21.88
C LEU A 254 33.80 -19.34 21.12
N ILE A 255 33.87 -19.34 19.78
CA ILE A 255 33.23 -20.31 18.88
C ILE A 255 34.29 -21.30 18.35
N PHE A 256 35.53 -20.84 18.12
CA PHE A 256 36.70 -21.59 17.61
C PHE A 256 37.86 -21.52 18.61
#